data_36577efb5ea32ff7c1e5a30424d981dc
#
_entry.id   36577efb5ea32ff7c1e5a30424d981dc
#
_cell.length_a   1.000
_cell.length_b   1.000
_cell.length_c   1.000
_cell.angle_alpha   90.00
_cell.angle_beta   90.00
_cell.angle_gamma   90.00
#
_symmetry.space_group_name_H-M   'P 1'
#
loop_
_entity.id
_entity.type
_entity.pdbx_description
1 polymer ?
#
loop_
_entity_poly.entity_id
_entity_poly.type
_entity_poly.pdbx_seq_one_letter_code
_entity_poly.pdbx_strand_id
1 'polypeptide(L)'
;MTNDQIEKFLEPKNLSNHSVKIDFKTRNSINGLFIESSDYKELKSKNFWRIVTETHIKQWQETKDGNLARIFNGSEFTRLTAIKS
;
A
#
# COMPACT_ATOMS: atom_id res chain seq x y z
N MET A 1 -12.08 3.02 0.89
CA MET A 1 -11.62 4.27 0.25
C MET A 1 -11.66 4.11 -1.27
N THR A 2 -11.90 5.19 -1.96
CA THR A 2 -11.80 5.20 -3.43
C THR A 2 -10.34 5.28 -3.85
N ASN A 3 -10.07 4.94 -5.12
CA ASN A 3 -8.71 5.05 -5.64
C ASN A 3 -8.20 6.49 -5.62
N ASP A 4 -9.08 7.48 -5.86
CA ASP A 4 -8.69 8.88 -5.78
C ASP A 4 -8.25 9.28 -4.37
N GLN A 5 -8.97 8.81 -3.36
CA GLN A 5 -8.62 9.10 -1.96
C GLN A 5 -7.26 8.52 -1.59
N ILE A 6 -7.00 7.29 -2.03
CA ILE A 6 -5.74 6.61 -1.74
C ILE A 6 -4.60 7.32 -2.48
N GLU A 7 -4.80 7.63 -3.76
CA GLU A 7 -3.81 8.32 -4.57
C GLU A 7 -3.45 9.68 -3.98
N LYS A 8 -4.46 10.45 -3.57
CA LYS A 8 -4.23 11.76 -2.95
C LYS A 8 -3.46 11.65 -1.64
N PHE A 9 -3.65 10.58 -0.91
CA PHE A 9 -2.89 10.34 0.32
C PHE A 9 -1.42 10.05 0.01
N LEU A 10 -1.15 9.25 -1.02
CA LEU A 10 0.20 8.79 -1.33
C LEU A 10 1.04 9.83 -2.06
N GLU A 11 0.47 10.47 -3.09
CA GLU A 11 1.25 11.34 -3.98
C GLU A 11 1.82 12.60 -3.33
N PRO A 12 1.03 13.42 -2.60
CA PRO A 12 1.56 14.68 -2.06
C PRO A 12 2.68 14.48 -1.05
N LYS A 13 2.76 13.33 -0.44
CA LYS A 13 3.74 13.02 0.60
C LYS A 13 4.82 12.07 0.11
N ASN A 14 4.76 11.68 -1.16
CA ASN A 14 5.67 10.73 -1.76
C ASN A 14 5.85 9.47 -0.91
N LEU A 15 4.72 8.86 -0.52
CA LEU A 15 4.70 7.74 0.42
C LEU A 15 4.90 6.38 -0.21
N SER A 16 5.23 6.31 -1.51
CA SER A 16 5.39 5.02 -2.20
C SER A 16 6.51 4.15 -1.63
N ASN A 17 7.43 4.73 -0.85
CA ASN A 17 8.52 3.98 -0.19
C ASN A 17 8.49 4.13 1.33
N HIS A 18 7.35 4.54 1.88
CA HIS A 18 7.20 4.73 3.31
C HIS A 18 6.13 3.81 3.87
N SER A 19 6.31 3.37 5.11
CA SER A 19 5.32 2.55 5.79
C SER A 19 4.05 3.34 6.07
N VAL A 20 2.92 2.69 5.86
CA VAL A 20 1.59 3.27 6.06
C VAL A 20 0.77 2.31 6.90
N LYS A 21 0.06 2.83 7.89
CA LYS A 21 -0.92 2.05 8.63
C LYS A 21 -2.21 2.04 7.83
N ILE A 22 -2.74 0.86 7.58
CA ILE A 22 -3.95 0.67 6.79
C ILE A 22 -5.03 0.08 7.68
N ASP A 23 -6.13 0.82 7.85
CA ASP A 23 -7.29 0.34 8.60
C ASP A 23 -8.30 -0.26 7.62
N PHE A 24 -8.87 -1.40 7.97
CA PHE A 24 -9.81 -2.14 7.15
C PHE A 24 -11.20 -2.14 7.78
N LYS A 25 -12.22 -2.40 6.94
CA LYS A 25 -13.61 -2.46 7.39
C LYS A 25 -13.89 -3.65 8.29
N THR A 26 -13.30 -4.81 7.99
CA THR A 26 -13.68 -6.07 8.62
C THR A 26 -12.51 -6.86 9.20
N ARG A 27 -11.32 -6.30 9.20
CA ARG A 27 -10.14 -6.99 9.73
C ARG A 27 -9.26 -6.00 10.49
N ASN A 28 -8.31 -6.52 11.23
CA ASN A 28 -7.36 -5.70 11.97
C ASN A 28 -6.50 -4.88 11.01
N SER A 29 -6.10 -3.69 11.48
CA SER A 29 -5.19 -2.85 10.71
C SER A 29 -3.84 -3.52 10.54
N ILE A 30 -3.17 -3.18 9.44
CA ILE A 30 -1.81 -3.65 9.17
C ILE A 30 -0.92 -2.46 8.84
N ASN A 31 0.37 -2.65 9.02
CA ASN A 31 1.38 -1.72 8.53
C ASN A 31 1.93 -2.30 7.23
N GLY A 32 2.07 -1.49 6.22
CA GLY A 32 2.54 -1.95 4.93
C GLY A 32 3.21 -0.85 4.15
N LEU A 33 3.85 -1.26 3.06
CA LEU A 33 4.56 -0.38 2.16
C LEU A 33 3.91 -0.47 0.78
N PHE A 34 3.37 0.64 0.31
CA PHE A 34 2.82 0.69 -1.05
C PHE A 34 3.98 0.72 -2.04
N ILE A 35 3.95 -0.16 -3.02
CA ILE A 35 5.00 -0.22 -4.04
C ILE A 35 4.41 0.04 -5.42
N GLU A 36 5.22 0.61 -6.29
CA GLU A 36 4.87 0.82 -7.69
C GLU A 36 5.57 -0.22 -8.54
N SER A 37 4.79 -1.04 -9.20
CA SER A 37 5.28 -2.04 -10.15
C SER A 37 4.89 -1.63 -11.57
N SER A 38 5.28 -2.44 -12.56
CA SER A 38 4.98 -2.13 -13.96
C SER A 38 3.49 -2.03 -14.24
N ASP A 39 2.66 -2.71 -13.45
CA ASP A 39 1.20 -2.71 -13.60
C ASP A 39 0.49 -1.75 -12.63
N TYR A 40 1.25 -0.83 -12.02
CA TYR A 40 0.71 0.07 -11.00
C TYR A 40 -0.50 0.86 -11.51
N LYS A 41 -0.40 1.44 -12.70
CA LYS A 41 -1.48 2.26 -13.25
C LYS A 41 -2.73 1.44 -13.53
N GLU A 42 -2.57 0.23 -14.01
CA GLU A 42 -3.71 -0.66 -14.28
C GLU A 42 -4.40 -1.05 -12.99
N LEU A 43 -3.63 -1.46 -11.98
CA LEU A 43 -4.18 -1.83 -10.68
C LEU A 43 -4.87 -0.64 -10.03
N LYS A 44 -4.25 0.54 -10.07
CA LYS A 44 -4.80 1.75 -9.50
C LYS A 44 -6.17 2.09 -10.11
N SER A 45 -6.32 1.93 -11.41
CA SER A 45 -7.59 2.22 -12.08
C SER A 45 -8.73 1.34 -11.57
N LYS A 46 -8.40 0.16 -11.05
CA LYS A 46 -9.36 -0.79 -10.48
C LYS A 46 -9.42 -0.72 -8.96
N ASN A 47 -8.73 0.24 -8.37
CA ASN A 47 -8.61 0.38 -6.92
C ASN A 47 -7.92 -0.81 -6.25
N PHE A 48 -6.97 -1.42 -6.95
CA PHE A 48 -6.11 -2.46 -6.40
C PHE A 48 -4.72 -1.91 -6.15
N TRP A 49 -4.11 -2.34 -5.04
CA TRP A 49 -2.84 -1.78 -4.59
C TRP A 49 -1.90 -2.89 -4.16
N ARG A 50 -0.66 -2.84 -4.64
CA ARG A 50 0.38 -3.77 -4.20
C ARG A 50 1.02 -3.24 -2.93
N ILE A 51 0.98 -4.05 -1.89
CA ILE A 51 1.45 -3.66 -0.57
C ILE A 51 2.33 -4.76 -0.02
N VAL A 52 3.52 -4.39 0.43
CA VAL A 52 4.41 -5.30 1.17
C VAL A 52 4.07 -5.14 2.64
N THR A 53 3.57 -6.21 3.26
CA THR A 53 3.19 -6.17 4.68
C THR A 53 4.44 -6.10 5.56
N GLU A 54 4.25 -5.62 6.79
CA GLU A 54 5.33 -5.34 7.74
C GLU A 54 6.32 -6.50 7.88
N THR A 55 5.82 -7.73 7.90
CA THR A 55 6.67 -8.91 8.07
C THR A 55 7.64 -9.13 6.91
N HIS A 56 7.38 -8.54 5.76
CA HIS A 56 8.19 -8.73 4.55
C HIS A 56 8.90 -7.48 4.08
N ILE A 57 8.73 -6.35 4.76
CA ILE A 57 9.30 -5.08 4.33
C ILE A 57 10.83 -5.15 4.26
N LYS A 58 11.46 -5.70 5.28
CA LYS A 58 12.92 -5.80 5.32
C LYS A 58 13.45 -6.63 4.16
N GLN A 59 12.84 -7.79 3.93
CA GLN A 59 13.24 -8.68 2.83
C GLN A 59 13.03 -7.99 1.49
N TRP A 60 11.92 -7.28 1.33
CA TRP A 60 11.65 -6.54 0.09
C TRP A 60 12.68 -5.44 -0.15
N GLN A 61 13.07 -4.71 0.90
CA GLN A 61 14.08 -3.66 0.78
C GLN A 61 15.43 -4.21 0.34
N GLU A 62 15.75 -5.43 0.74
CA GLU A 62 17.01 -6.09 0.37
C GLU A 62 16.99 -6.66 -1.04
N THR A 63 15.88 -7.29 -1.43
CA THR A 63 15.78 -8.05 -2.68
C THR A 63 14.99 -7.36 -3.78
N LYS A 64 14.07 -6.43 -3.41
CA LYS A 64 13.11 -5.80 -4.32
C LYS A 64 12.26 -6.82 -5.07
N ASP A 65 12.00 -7.97 -4.44
CA ASP A 65 11.21 -9.04 -5.03
C ASP A 65 9.71 -8.70 -4.95
N GLY A 66 9.11 -8.41 -6.10
CA GLY A 66 7.69 -8.06 -6.17
C GLY A 66 6.75 -9.17 -5.70
N ASN A 67 7.23 -10.41 -5.62
CA ASN A 67 6.41 -11.53 -5.13
C ASN A 67 6.15 -11.43 -3.63
N LEU A 68 6.88 -10.59 -2.92
CA LEU A 68 6.63 -10.33 -1.50
C LEU A 68 5.42 -9.44 -1.28
N ALA A 69 5.01 -8.69 -2.29
CA ALA A 69 3.86 -7.83 -2.21
C ALA A 69 2.57 -8.60 -2.47
N ARG A 70 1.50 -8.16 -1.82
CA ARG A 70 0.16 -8.69 -2.04
C ARG A 70 -0.72 -7.61 -2.62
N ILE A 71 -1.74 -8.01 -3.38
CA ILE A 71 -2.71 -7.08 -3.93
C ILE A 71 -3.88 -6.96 -2.97
N PHE A 72 -4.19 -5.73 -2.58
CA PHE A 72 -5.31 -5.43 -1.69
C PHE A 72 -6.33 -4.58 -2.43
N ASN A 73 -7.60 -4.79 -2.11
CA ASN A 73 -8.69 -4.00 -2.66
C ASN A 73 -8.88 -2.74 -1.81
N GLY A 74 -8.64 -1.57 -2.40
CA GLY A 74 -8.75 -0.30 -1.69
C GLY A 74 -10.14 0.00 -1.15
N SER A 75 -11.18 -0.59 -1.72
CA SER A 75 -12.54 -0.41 -1.21
C SER A 75 -12.71 -0.96 0.20
N GLU A 76 -11.83 -1.86 0.62
CA GLU A 76 -11.84 -2.41 1.98
C GLU A 76 -11.14 -1.50 3.00
N PHE A 77 -10.41 -0.51 2.53
CA PHE A 77 -9.69 0.41 3.42
C PHE A 77 -10.65 1.45 3.99
N THR A 78 -10.51 1.76 5.28
CA THR A 78 -11.27 2.83 5.93
C THR A 78 -10.41 4.04 6.19
N ARG A 79 -9.10 3.85 6.41
CA ARG A 79 -8.20 4.94 6.73
C ARG A 79 -6.76 4.57 6.42
N LEU A 80 -5.98 5.55 6.00
CA LEU A 80 -4.54 5.43 5.84
C LEU A 80 -3.86 6.45 6.74
N THR A 81 -2.78 6.02 7.41
CA THR A 81 -2.02 6.90 8.30
C THR A 81 -0.54 6.71 8.02
N ALA A 82 0.17 7.80 7.75
CA ALA A 82 1.61 7.75 7.53
C ALA A 82 2.31 7.40 8.84
N ILE A 83 3.25 6.45 8.76
CA ILE A 83 4.05 6.05 9.90
C ILE A 83 5.39 6.76 9.80
N LYS A 84 5.74 7.51 10.83
CA LYS A 84 7.05 8.14 10.90
C LYS A 84 8.08 7.10 11.28
N SER A 85 9.10 6.99 10.47
CA SER A 85 10.21 6.08 10.76
C SER A 85 11.23 6.75 11.65
#